data_fd72dc9c186f04d91764f07c49a7c4c9
#
_entry.id   fd72dc9c186f04d91764f07c49a7c4c9
#
_cell.length_a   1.000
_cell.length_b   1.000
_cell.length_c   1.000
_cell.angle_alpha   90.00
_cell.angle_beta   90.00
_cell.angle_gamma   90.00
#
_symmetry.space_group_name_H-M   'P 1'
#
loop_
_entity.id
_entity.type
_entity.pdbx_description
1 polymer ?
#
loop_
_entity_poly.entity_id
_entity_poly.type
_entity_poly.pdbx_seq_one_letter_code
_entity_poly.pdbx_strand_id
1 'polypeptide(L)'
;MRRVILARHGQPDFPAETHLCLGHTDLSLGPLGKMQAALLAEELQALKLTSLFSSPLLRCCQTAEAFGQPFVMEKDFIEQDMGSWDGLSFETIKQRFPALYQARGKNPLLVPDCAETLLQVQARALPALQRCTTACCGDFTIVTHASVIQAILASVMQIPLSESWEVRLPYGAYAVLLWNDGFQVETVRKLPHPPMSPDLAGSLLAAADPGQKVEAHCRAVAKKAAEIADALPISLDRNALVCAAILHDVARTERNHASVGAEWMETIGYAKEAELIRQHHDLETEALDEAAVLYLSDKCIQEDRPISIKERFESSAAHCITAEAKDAHARRYALAKALQTRVNTLCGHPVIL
;
A
#
# COMPACT_ATOMS: atom_id res chain seq x y z
N MET A 1 23.22 10.43 20.16
CA MET A 1 22.26 10.94 19.16
C MET A 1 21.20 9.87 18.98
N ARG A 2 19.93 10.21 18.97
CA ARG A 2 18.77 9.29 18.83
C ARG A 2 17.93 9.70 17.64
N ARG A 3 17.31 8.74 16.96
CA ARG A 3 16.34 9.02 15.90
C ARG A 3 14.93 9.01 16.44
N VAL A 4 14.15 9.99 16.01
CA VAL A 4 12.71 10.06 16.22
C VAL A 4 12.05 9.97 14.86
N ILE A 5 11.33 8.89 14.62
CA ILE A 5 10.63 8.67 13.37
C ILE A 5 9.19 9.17 13.51
N LEU A 6 8.79 10.11 12.67
CA LEU A 6 7.42 10.60 12.55
C LEU A 6 6.76 9.91 11.36
N ALA A 7 5.92 8.93 11.61
CA ALA A 7 5.28 8.13 10.58
C ALA A 7 3.83 8.56 10.38
N ARG A 8 3.43 8.81 9.14
CA ARG A 8 2.02 9.00 8.81
C ARG A 8 1.35 7.63 8.68
N HIS A 9 0.16 7.49 9.26
CA HIS A 9 -0.66 6.29 9.13
C HIS A 9 -0.89 5.88 7.67
N GLY A 10 -1.21 4.62 7.42
CA GLY A 10 -1.63 4.08 6.13
C GLY A 10 -2.94 4.68 5.63
N GLN A 11 -3.29 4.44 4.37
CA GLN A 11 -4.50 4.97 3.75
C GLN A 11 -5.76 4.44 4.46
N PRO A 12 -6.68 5.33 4.90
CA PRO A 12 -7.97 4.92 5.44
C PRO A 12 -8.84 4.20 4.40
N ASP A 13 -9.78 3.40 4.90
CA ASP A 13 -10.83 2.76 4.11
C ASP A 13 -11.91 3.79 3.78
N PHE A 14 -11.79 4.44 2.63
CA PHE A 14 -12.73 5.44 2.19
C PHE A 14 -13.99 4.81 1.61
N PRO A 15 -15.20 5.23 2.04
CA PRO A 15 -16.44 4.70 1.49
C PRO A 15 -16.56 5.00 -0.01
N ALA A 16 -16.82 3.96 -0.83
CA ALA A 16 -17.09 4.07 -2.27
C ALA A 16 -16.07 4.95 -3.03
N GLU A 17 -14.79 4.77 -2.77
CA GLU A 17 -13.67 5.51 -3.39
C GLU A 17 -13.75 7.04 -3.21
N THR A 18 -14.55 7.51 -2.25
CA THR A 18 -14.75 8.93 -2.00
C THR A 18 -13.76 9.44 -0.97
N HIS A 19 -12.77 10.22 -1.38
CA HIS A 19 -11.84 10.86 -0.45
C HIS A 19 -12.55 11.87 0.45
N LEU A 20 -12.48 11.61 1.76
CA LEU A 20 -13.03 12.46 2.80
C LEU A 20 -11.97 13.37 3.42
N CYS A 21 -12.39 14.53 3.88
CA CYS A 21 -11.61 15.36 4.79
C CYS A 21 -11.67 14.73 6.19
N LEU A 22 -10.57 14.16 6.63
CA LEU A 22 -10.52 13.47 7.92
C LEU A 22 -9.76 14.31 8.94
N GLY A 23 -10.46 14.73 9.95
CA GLY A 23 -9.92 15.19 11.22
C GLY A 23 -10.06 14.10 12.27
N HIS A 24 -11.08 14.23 13.13
CA HIS A 24 -11.38 13.26 14.17
C HIS A 24 -12.31 12.13 13.74
N THR A 25 -12.95 12.22 12.55
CA THR A 25 -13.67 11.08 11.97
C THR A 25 -12.75 9.86 11.91
N ASP A 26 -13.18 8.78 12.57
CA ASP A 26 -12.30 7.62 12.84
C ASP A 26 -12.61 6.46 11.90
N LEU A 27 -11.86 6.39 10.80
CA LEU A 27 -11.90 5.30 9.83
C LEU A 27 -10.75 4.30 10.10
N SER A 28 -11.02 3.03 9.83
CA SER A 28 -10.01 1.96 9.77
C SER A 28 -9.07 2.14 8.57
N LEU A 29 -7.97 1.38 8.54
CA LEU A 29 -7.15 1.25 7.33
C LEU A 29 -7.89 0.42 6.28
N GLY A 30 -7.85 0.87 5.02
CA GLY A 30 -8.19 0.05 3.87
C GLY A 30 -7.08 -0.97 3.54
N PRO A 31 -7.32 -1.91 2.60
CA PRO A 31 -6.34 -2.92 2.22
C PRO A 31 -4.98 -2.32 1.84
N LEU A 32 -4.95 -1.30 0.97
CA LEU A 32 -3.71 -0.58 0.63
C LEU A 32 -3.06 0.06 1.87
N GLY A 33 -3.85 0.63 2.79
CA GLY A 33 -3.33 1.23 4.03
C GLY A 33 -2.66 0.21 4.94
N LYS A 34 -3.20 -1.00 5.02
CA LYS A 34 -2.61 -2.12 5.77
C LYS A 34 -1.28 -2.59 5.13
N MET A 35 -1.21 -2.65 3.78
CA MET A 35 0.05 -2.92 3.07
C MET A 35 1.09 -1.83 3.34
N GLN A 36 0.70 -0.54 3.33
CA GLN A 36 1.60 0.57 3.67
C GLN A 36 2.11 0.47 5.12
N ALA A 37 1.26 0.07 6.05
CA ALA A 37 1.65 -0.16 7.45
C ALA A 37 2.65 -1.32 7.59
N ALA A 38 2.43 -2.43 6.88
CA ALA A 38 3.35 -3.57 6.85
C ALA A 38 4.72 -3.19 6.26
N LEU A 39 4.74 -2.42 5.15
CA LEU A 39 5.99 -1.90 4.58
C LEU A 39 6.74 -0.97 5.52
N LEU A 40 6.03 -0.09 6.23
CA LEU A 40 6.63 0.81 7.19
C LEU A 40 7.27 0.03 8.35
N ALA A 41 6.59 -1.00 8.85
CA ALA A 41 7.12 -1.87 9.90
C ALA A 41 8.37 -2.63 9.43
N GLU A 42 8.36 -3.21 8.23
CA GLU A 42 9.49 -3.91 7.63
C GLU A 42 10.70 -2.98 7.44
N GLU A 43 10.51 -1.79 6.85
CA GLU A 43 11.57 -0.80 6.63
C GLU A 43 12.23 -0.37 7.95
N LEU A 44 11.43 -0.19 9.00
CA LEU A 44 11.92 0.31 10.29
C LEU A 44 12.41 -0.79 11.24
N GLN A 45 12.22 -2.06 10.91
CA GLN A 45 12.65 -3.20 11.73
C GLN A 45 14.17 -3.16 12.01
N ALA A 46 14.97 -2.76 11.00
CA ALA A 46 16.41 -2.65 11.13
C ALA A 46 16.88 -1.61 12.16
N LEU A 47 16.04 -0.64 12.52
CA LEU A 47 16.39 0.41 13.48
C LEU A 47 16.32 -0.02 14.95
N LYS A 48 15.83 -1.23 15.25
CA LYS A 48 15.72 -1.77 16.64
C LYS A 48 15.05 -0.76 17.58
N LEU A 49 13.87 -0.29 17.19
CA LEU A 49 13.10 0.71 17.93
C LEU A 49 12.88 0.28 19.39
N THR A 50 13.14 1.19 20.32
CA THR A 50 12.97 0.94 21.77
C THR A 50 11.57 1.22 22.25
N SER A 51 10.82 2.06 21.53
CA SER A 51 9.46 2.48 21.90
C SER A 51 8.66 2.84 20.65
N LEU A 52 7.35 2.68 20.76
CA LEU A 52 6.40 3.03 19.73
C LEU A 52 5.25 3.81 20.37
N PHE A 53 4.91 4.96 19.80
CA PHE A 53 3.78 5.80 20.19
C PHE A 53 2.80 5.90 19.03
N SER A 54 1.53 6.09 19.36
CA SER A 54 0.48 6.26 18.36
C SER A 54 -0.53 7.33 18.77
N SER A 55 -1.03 8.07 17.79
CA SER A 55 -2.32 8.76 17.93
C SER A 55 -3.40 7.75 18.31
N PRO A 56 -4.43 8.16 19.09
CA PRO A 56 -5.50 7.25 19.50
C PRO A 56 -6.47 6.87 18.38
N LEU A 57 -6.44 7.53 17.20
CA LEU A 57 -7.33 7.22 16.09
C LEU A 57 -7.01 5.86 15.48
N LEU A 58 -8.05 5.09 15.14
CA LEU A 58 -7.98 3.69 14.72
C LEU A 58 -6.96 3.46 13.60
N ARG A 59 -6.93 4.31 12.57
CA ARG A 59 -5.97 4.24 11.45
C ARG A 59 -4.51 4.31 11.91
N CYS A 60 -4.22 5.06 12.99
CA CYS A 60 -2.86 5.11 13.56
C CYS A 60 -2.57 3.89 14.43
N CYS A 61 -3.54 3.46 15.24
CA CYS A 61 -3.42 2.25 16.05
C CYS A 61 -3.15 1.03 15.17
N GLN A 62 -3.92 0.85 14.11
CA GLN A 62 -3.72 -0.25 13.15
C GLN A 62 -2.38 -0.16 12.40
N THR A 63 -1.91 1.05 12.11
CA THR A 63 -0.55 1.23 11.56
C THR A 63 0.51 0.84 12.57
N ALA A 64 0.34 1.19 13.85
CA ALA A 64 1.26 0.80 14.91
C ALA A 64 1.23 -0.70 15.22
N GLU A 65 0.07 -1.34 15.14
CA GLU A 65 -0.11 -2.79 15.31
C GLU A 65 0.74 -3.62 14.32
N ALA A 66 0.95 -3.10 13.09
CA ALA A 66 1.78 -3.75 12.08
C ALA A 66 3.24 -3.97 12.52
N PHE A 67 3.73 -3.20 13.49
CA PHE A 67 5.09 -3.37 14.05
C PHE A 67 5.23 -4.60 14.95
N GLY A 68 4.14 -5.26 15.33
CA GLY A 68 4.16 -6.46 16.16
C GLY A 68 4.70 -6.27 17.58
N GLN A 69 4.78 -5.03 18.06
CA GLN A 69 5.25 -4.66 19.39
C GLN A 69 4.24 -3.76 20.12
N PRO A 70 4.25 -3.74 21.48
CA PRO A 70 3.40 -2.83 22.23
C PRO A 70 3.66 -1.35 21.88
N PHE A 71 2.61 -0.54 21.90
CA PHE A 71 2.72 0.90 21.72
C PHE A 71 1.91 1.67 22.78
N VAL A 72 2.28 2.92 22.99
CA VAL A 72 1.63 3.83 23.90
C VAL A 72 0.79 4.84 23.12
N MET A 73 -0.49 4.94 23.43
CA MET A 73 -1.36 5.99 22.86
C MET A 73 -1.06 7.34 23.51
N GLU A 74 -0.75 8.33 22.69
CA GLU A 74 -0.53 9.72 23.13
C GLU A 74 -1.59 10.61 22.45
N LYS A 75 -2.54 11.10 23.24
CA LYS A 75 -3.70 11.89 22.76
C LYS A 75 -3.31 13.15 22.02
N ASP A 76 -2.19 13.77 22.40
CA ASP A 76 -1.75 15.03 21.80
C ASP A 76 -1.17 14.84 20.37
N PHE A 77 -1.08 13.59 19.88
CA PHE A 77 -0.78 13.27 18.48
C PHE A 77 -2.03 13.00 17.64
N ILE A 78 -3.24 13.25 18.13
CA ILE A 78 -4.47 13.17 17.33
C ILE A 78 -4.41 14.15 16.16
N GLU A 79 -5.12 13.86 15.04
CA GLU A 79 -5.15 14.74 13.87
C GLU A 79 -5.74 16.12 14.20
N GLN A 80 -5.50 17.09 13.35
CA GLN A 80 -6.17 18.38 13.37
C GLN A 80 -7.68 18.19 13.31
N ASP A 81 -8.42 18.76 14.25
CA ASP A 81 -9.88 18.83 14.15
C ASP A 81 -10.26 19.68 12.94
N MET A 82 -11.04 19.11 12.04
CA MET A 82 -11.46 19.77 10.80
C MET A 82 -12.83 20.46 10.91
N GLY A 83 -13.42 20.48 12.12
CA GLY A 83 -14.66 21.18 12.41
C GLY A 83 -15.76 20.88 11.40
N SER A 84 -16.34 21.91 10.77
CA SER A 84 -17.45 21.76 9.82
C SER A 84 -17.11 20.99 8.55
N TRP A 85 -15.84 20.65 8.30
CA TRP A 85 -15.43 19.85 7.15
C TRP A 85 -15.17 18.37 7.49
N ASP A 86 -15.09 18.04 8.78
CA ASP A 86 -14.76 16.67 9.19
C ASP A 86 -15.79 15.66 8.67
N GLY A 87 -15.32 14.60 8.03
CA GLY A 87 -16.14 13.55 7.45
C GLY A 87 -16.83 13.91 6.12
N LEU A 88 -16.70 15.15 5.63
CA LEU A 88 -17.26 15.53 4.32
C LEU A 88 -16.33 15.11 3.17
N SER A 89 -16.92 14.74 2.03
CA SER A 89 -16.14 14.54 0.81
C SER A 89 -15.56 15.87 0.30
N PHE A 90 -14.38 15.82 -0.31
CA PHE A 90 -13.80 17.03 -0.92
C PHE A 90 -14.70 17.62 -2.01
N GLU A 91 -15.49 16.80 -2.69
CA GLU A 91 -16.50 17.28 -3.65
C GLU A 91 -17.60 18.09 -2.96
N THR A 92 -18.15 17.59 -1.86
CA THR A 92 -19.13 18.32 -1.04
C THR A 92 -18.54 19.62 -0.49
N ILE A 93 -17.28 19.59 -0.03
CA ILE A 93 -16.61 20.79 0.47
C ILE A 93 -16.44 21.85 -0.62
N LYS A 94 -16.02 21.46 -1.83
CA LYS A 94 -15.92 22.36 -2.99
C LYS A 94 -17.25 23.01 -3.35
N GLN A 95 -18.33 22.25 -3.28
CA GLN A 95 -19.69 22.76 -3.59
C GLN A 95 -20.24 23.69 -2.50
N ARG A 96 -20.06 23.31 -1.23
CA ARG A 96 -20.64 24.07 -0.09
C ARG A 96 -19.80 25.26 0.34
N PHE A 97 -18.47 25.16 0.22
CA PHE A 97 -17.51 26.13 0.73
C PHE A 97 -16.46 26.53 -0.32
N PRO A 98 -16.82 26.89 -1.57
CA PRO A 98 -15.88 27.06 -2.68
C PRO A 98 -14.78 28.07 -2.41
N ALA A 99 -15.13 29.23 -1.81
CA ALA A 99 -14.17 30.32 -1.53
C ALA A 99 -13.12 29.87 -0.48
N LEU A 100 -13.57 29.28 0.62
CA LEU A 100 -12.66 28.79 1.66
C LEU A 100 -11.80 27.63 1.17
N TYR A 101 -12.39 26.68 0.40
CA TYR A 101 -11.64 25.56 -0.17
C TYR A 101 -10.48 26.05 -1.06
N GLN A 102 -10.76 27.02 -1.96
CA GLN A 102 -9.74 27.59 -2.82
C GLN A 102 -8.68 28.36 -2.04
N ALA A 103 -9.10 29.17 -1.05
CA ALA A 103 -8.19 29.95 -0.21
C ALA A 103 -7.29 29.06 0.66
N ARG A 104 -7.85 28.02 1.30
CA ARG A 104 -7.09 27.06 2.10
C ARG A 104 -6.08 26.26 1.26
N GLY A 105 -6.39 25.96 0.00
CA GLY A 105 -5.45 25.31 -0.91
C GLY A 105 -4.16 26.09 -1.13
N LYS A 106 -4.17 27.41 -0.87
CA LYS A 106 -3.01 28.31 -0.96
C LYS A 106 -2.42 28.67 0.39
N ASN A 107 -3.21 28.59 1.45
CA ASN A 107 -2.79 28.97 2.80
C ASN A 107 -3.35 27.99 3.84
N PRO A 108 -2.51 27.09 4.40
CA PRO A 108 -2.93 26.09 5.38
C PRO A 108 -3.38 26.68 6.73
N LEU A 109 -3.14 27.97 6.98
CA LEU A 109 -3.57 28.64 8.22
C LEU A 109 -5.08 28.97 8.22
N LEU A 110 -5.72 28.97 7.04
CA LEU A 110 -7.16 29.13 6.94
C LEU A 110 -7.82 27.81 7.33
N VAL A 111 -8.78 27.87 8.24
CA VAL A 111 -9.49 26.70 8.76
C VAL A 111 -11.00 26.86 8.64
N PRO A 112 -11.75 25.74 8.52
CA PRO A 112 -13.20 25.76 8.58
C PRO A 112 -13.73 26.22 9.94
N ASP A 113 -15.03 26.47 10.02
CA ASP A 113 -15.69 26.83 11.28
C ASP A 113 -15.52 25.69 12.30
N CYS A 114 -15.24 26.07 13.54
CA CYS A 114 -14.99 25.16 14.67
C CYS A 114 -13.79 24.23 14.52
N ALA A 115 -12.93 24.44 13.51
CA ALA A 115 -11.73 23.64 13.32
C ALA A 115 -10.56 24.13 14.18
N GLU A 116 -9.64 23.20 14.49
CA GLU A 116 -8.37 23.50 15.13
C GLU A 116 -7.41 24.17 14.13
N THR A 117 -6.68 25.19 14.58
CA THR A 117 -5.61 25.81 13.77
C THR A 117 -4.32 25.00 13.82
N LEU A 118 -3.47 25.12 12.80
CA LEU A 118 -2.13 24.48 12.83
C LEU A 118 -1.26 24.96 14.02
N LEU A 119 -1.47 26.19 14.49
CA LEU A 119 -0.78 26.70 15.67
C LEU A 119 -1.22 25.96 16.95
N GLN A 120 -2.51 25.64 17.08
CA GLN A 120 -3.03 24.84 18.21
C GLN A 120 -2.51 23.38 18.11
N VAL A 121 -2.48 22.78 16.90
CA VAL A 121 -1.86 21.47 16.70
C VAL A 121 -0.39 21.49 17.13
N GLN A 122 0.37 22.51 16.74
CA GLN A 122 1.78 22.67 17.13
C GLN A 122 1.93 22.81 18.65
N ALA A 123 1.06 23.60 19.27
CA ALA A 123 1.10 23.86 20.72
C ALA A 123 0.89 22.61 21.58
N ARG A 124 0.13 21.59 21.08
CA ARG A 124 -0.03 20.30 21.78
C ARG A 124 1.00 19.25 21.35
N ALA A 125 1.37 19.22 20.06
CA ALA A 125 2.24 18.17 19.52
C ALA A 125 3.72 18.32 19.96
N LEU A 126 4.26 19.55 20.06
CA LEU A 126 5.65 19.77 20.46
C LEU A 126 5.93 19.37 21.92
N PRO A 127 5.11 19.74 22.92
CA PRO A 127 5.27 19.22 24.28
C PRO A 127 5.12 17.68 24.35
N ALA A 128 4.23 17.08 23.56
CA ALA A 128 4.10 15.63 23.50
C ALA A 128 5.37 14.98 22.94
N LEU A 129 5.91 15.50 21.84
CA LEU A 129 7.19 15.06 21.28
C LEU A 129 8.32 15.12 22.32
N GLN A 130 8.40 16.22 23.07
CA GLN A 130 9.41 16.38 24.12
C GLN A 130 9.24 15.36 25.24
N ARG A 131 7.98 15.08 25.68
CA ARG A 131 7.69 14.06 26.71
C ARG A 131 8.14 12.67 26.24
N CYS A 132 7.77 12.28 25.01
CA CYS A 132 8.17 10.99 24.44
C CYS A 132 9.70 10.89 24.33
N THR A 133 10.37 11.95 23.88
CA THR A 133 11.83 11.99 23.74
C THR A 133 12.51 11.86 25.10
N THR A 134 11.98 12.48 26.16
CA THR A 134 12.53 12.37 27.51
C THR A 134 12.30 10.98 28.12
N ALA A 135 11.19 10.33 27.80
CA ALA A 135 10.85 8.99 28.31
C ALA A 135 11.65 7.86 27.63
N CYS A 136 12.19 8.08 26.42
CA CYS A 136 12.90 7.07 25.66
C CYS A 136 14.43 7.16 25.80
N CYS A 137 15.10 6.01 25.84
CA CYS A 137 16.57 5.93 25.87
C CYS A 137 17.19 5.66 24.50
N GLY A 138 16.43 5.18 23.51
CA GLY A 138 16.88 4.82 22.16
C GLY A 138 16.02 5.41 21.06
N ASP A 139 16.17 4.90 19.85
CA ASP A 139 15.37 5.29 18.69
C ASP A 139 13.91 4.88 18.90
N PHE A 140 12.96 5.71 18.49
CA PHE A 140 11.53 5.44 18.64
C PHE A 140 10.72 6.02 17.49
N THR A 141 9.50 5.47 17.32
CA THR A 141 8.57 5.91 16.29
C THR A 141 7.30 6.49 16.89
N ILE A 142 6.76 7.52 16.27
CA ILE A 142 5.44 8.10 16.53
C ILE A 142 4.60 7.92 15.26
N VAL A 143 3.53 7.12 15.36
CA VAL A 143 2.54 7.00 14.30
C VAL A 143 1.46 8.06 14.50
N THR A 144 1.33 8.96 13.53
CA THR A 144 0.42 10.09 13.64
C THR A 144 -0.08 10.54 12.25
N HIS A 145 -0.41 11.78 12.07
CA HIS A 145 -1.16 12.33 10.94
C HIS A 145 -0.42 13.44 10.21
N ALA A 146 -0.94 13.81 9.04
CA ALA A 146 -0.30 14.78 8.17
C ALA A 146 -0.13 16.15 8.83
N SER A 147 -1.20 16.72 9.45
CA SER A 147 -1.12 18.07 10.03
C SER A 147 -0.22 18.12 11.26
N VAL A 148 -0.20 17.04 12.06
CA VAL A 148 0.69 16.91 13.24
C VAL A 148 2.15 16.87 12.81
N ILE A 149 2.49 16.03 11.82
CA ILE A 149 3.87 15.95 11.29
C ILE A 149 4.29 17.28 10.68
N GLN A 150 3.42 17.92 9.89
CA GLN A 150 3.68 19.25 9.31
C GLN A 150 3.97 20.30 10.39
N ALA A 151 3.17 20.33 11.44
CA ALA A 151 3.34 21.28 12.54
C ALA A 151 4.67 21.08 13.29
N ILE A 152 5.06 19.81 13.53
CA ILE A 152 6.35 19.45 14.13
C ILE A 152 7.51 19.83 13.22
N LEU A 153 7.48 19.40 11.95
CA LEU A 153 8.55 19.67 10.99
C LEU A 153 8.73 21.16 10.74
N ALA A 154 7.64 21.93 10.60
CA ALA A 154 7.71 23.38 10.44
C ALA A 154 8.45 24.05 11.62
N SER A 155 8.16 23.60 12.86
CA SER A 155 8.86 24.12 14.06
C SER A 155 10.35 23.75 14.05
N VAL A 156 10.69 22.48 13.79
CA VAL A 156 12.09 22.01 13.83
C VAL A 156 12.92 22.65 12.71
N MET A 157 12.33 22.83 11.53
CA MET A 157 12.97 23.46 10.37
C MET A 157 12.95 25.00 10.42
N GLN A 158 12.22 25.59 11.39
CA GLN A 158 12.05 27.04 11.53
C GLN A 158 11.42 27.69 10.29
N ILE A 159 10.55 26.95 9.58
CA ILE A 159 9.75 27.49 8.46
C ILE A 159 8.39 27.98 8.96
N PRO A 160 7.81 29.02 8.34
CA PRO A 160 6.48 29.51 8.67
C PRO A 160 5.43 28.39 8.51
N LEU A 161 4.45 28.29 9.41
CA LEU A 161 3.33 27.34 9.29
C LEU A 161 2.52 27.54 8.00
N SER A 162 2.54 28.74 7.39
CA SER A 162 1.93 29.00 6.09
C SER A 162 2.60 28.23 4.94
N GLU A 163 3.84 27.78 5.11
CA GLU A 163 4.63 27.03 4.14
C GLU A 163 4.64 25.51 4.45
N SER A 164 3.92 25.07 5.47
CA SER A 164 3.93 23.69 5.94
C SER A 164 3.42 22.65 4.92
N TRP A 165 2.74 23.07 3.83
CA TRP A 165 2.39 22.19 2.72
C TRP A 165 3.61 21.55 2.04
N GLU A 166 4.77 22.19 2.06
CA GLU A 166 6.01 21.70 1.46
C GLU A 166 6.54 20.42 2.15
N VAL A 167 6.22 20.28 3.45
CA VAL A 167 6.64 19.14 4.27
C VAL A 167 5.52 18.11 4.52
N ARG A 168 4.46 18.12 3.70
CA ARG A 168 3.37 17.16 3.80
C ARG A 168 3.80 15.77 3.36
N LEU A 169 3.54 14.75 4.19
CA LEU A 169 3.82 13.35 3.91
C LEU A 169 2.63 12.65 3.24
N PRO A 170 2.84 11.79 2.24
CA PRO A 170 1.83 10.82 1.78
C PRO A 170 1.54 9.76 2.85
N TYR A 171 0.48 8.94 2.65
CA TYR A 171 0.17 7.83 3.53
C TYR A 171 1.32 6.83 3.61
N GLY A 172 1.59 6.29 4.78
CA GLY A 172 2.66 5.33 5.02
C GLY A 172 4.08 5.91 4.94
N ALA A 173 4.24 7.20 4.60
CA ALA A 173 5.56 7.84 4.59
C ALA A 173 5.98 8.26 5.99
N TYR A 174 7.28 8.52 6.15
CA TYR A 174 7.85 8.95 7.41
C TYR A 174 8.92 10.05 7.23
N ALA A 175 9.13 10.81 8.29
CA ALA A 175 10.24 11.74 8.47
C ALA A 175 11.14 11.26 9.59
N VAL A 176 12.41 11.65 9.58
CA VAL A 176 13.40 11.29 10.61
C VAL A 176 13.96 12.56 11.22
N LEU A 177 13.82 12.68 12.54
CA LEU A 177 14.47 13.71 13.34
C LEU A 177 15.63 13.08 14.11
N LEU A 178 16.70 13.82 14.25
CA LEU A 178 17.81 13.55 15.15
C LEU A 178 17.66 14.35 16.42
N TRP A 179 17.80 13.70 17.56
CA TRP A 179 17.82 14.34 18.88
C TRP A 179 19.21 14.33 19.49
N ASN A 180 19.74 15.53 19.76
CA ASN A 180 20.95 15.74 20.51
C ASN A 180 20.90 17.14 21.14
N ASP A 181 20.31 17.25 22.35
CA ASP A 181 20.01 18.52 23.04
C ASP A 181 19.10 19.49 22.26
N GLY A 182 18.58 19.06 21.13
CA GLY A 182 17.66 19.74 20.23
C GLY A 182 17.30 18.85 19.06
N PHE A 183 16.18 19.15 18.38
CA PHE A 183 15.77 18.42 17.18
C PHE A 183 16.41 19.00 15.94
N GLN A 184 16.85 18.12 15.04
CA GLN A 184 17.29 18.44 13.68
C GLN A 184 16.61 17.48 12.72
N VAL A 185 16.27 17.94 11.52
CA VAL A 185 15.69 17.08 10.49
C VAL A 185 16.81 16.35 9.74
N GLU A 186 16.80 15.02 9.78
CA GLU A 186 17.64 14.16 8.94
C GLU A 186 16.96 13.91 7.59
N THR A 187 15.65 13.61 7.61
CA THR A 187 14.87 13.31 6.41
C THR A 187 13.47 13.89 6.56
N VAL A 188 13.03 14.70 5.59
CA VAL A 188 11.68 15.29 5.58
C VAL A 188 10.62 14.30 5.15
N ARG A 189 10.93 13.48 4.13
CA ARG A 189 9.97 12.55 3.53
C ARG A 189 10.69 11.33 2.98
N LYS A 190 10.30 10.16 3.46
CA LYS A 190 10.74 8.88 2.92
C LYS A 190 9.54 7.95 2.79
N LEU A 191 9.41 7.29 1.64
CA LEU A 191 8.50 6.15 1.48
C LEU A 191 9.27 4.89 1.82
N PRO A 192 8.69 3.97 2.62
CA PRO A 192 9.27 2.65 2.84
C PRO A 192 9.43 1.92 1.50
N HIS A 193 10.61 1.36 1.27
CA HIS A 193 10.89 0.60 0.05
C HIS A 193 11.94 -0.49 0.32
N PRO A 194 11.63 -1.44 1.22
CA PRO A 194 12.51 -2.60 1.42
C PRO A 194 12.59 -3.43 0.13
N PRO A 195 13.69 -4.16 -0.10
CA PRO A 195 13.81 -5.03 -1.26
C PRO A 195 12.65 -6.04 -1.32
N MET A 196 11.98 -6.14 -2.48
CA MET A 196 10.90 -7.09 -2.67
C MET A 196 11.45 -8.53 -2.60
N SER A 197 10.80 -9.33 -1.78
CA SER A 197 11.10 -10.75 -1.60
C SER A 197 9.79 -11.55 -1.51
N PRO A 198 9.80 -12.87 -1.74
CA PRO A 198 8.61 -13.70 -1.56
C PRO A 198 7.99 -13.63 -0.15
N ASP A 199 8.82 -13.45 0.87
CA ASP A 199 8.36 -13.30 2.26
C ASP A 199 7.64 -11.96 2.45
N LEU A 200 8.23 -10.87 1.95
CA LEU A 200 7.58 -9.55 1.96
C LEU A 200 6.28 -9.57 1.15
N ALA A 201 6.29 -10.13 -0.07
CA ALA A 201 5.09 -10.27 -0.88
C ALA A 201 3.98 -11.04 -0.15
N GLY A 202 4.34 -12.13 0.55
CA GLY A 202 3.42 -12.88 1.40
C GLY A 202 2.87 -12.07 2.56
N SER A 203 3.68 -11.24 3.20
CA SER A 203 3.27 -10.34 4.28
C SER A 203 2.32 -9.25 3.78
N LEU A 204 2.58 -8.68 2.59
CA LEU A 204 1.71 -7.68 1.95
C LEU A 204 0.36 -8.28 1.55
N LEU A 205 0.34 -9.51 1.00
CA LEU A 205 -0.90 -10.21 0.67
C LEU A 205 -1.74 -10.45 1.93
N ALA A 206 -1.12 -10.96 2.99
CA ALA A 206 -1.79 -11.19 4.27
C ALA A 206 -2.31 -9.88 4.90
N ALA A 207 -1.54 -8.78 4.81
CA ALA A 207 -1.96 -7.47 5.30
C ALA A 207 -3.16 -6.91 4.54
N ALA A 208 -3.21 -7.08 3.20
CA ALA A 208 -4.37 -6.68 2.38
C ALA A 208 -5.64 -7.47 2.72
N ASP A 209 -5.50 -8.69 3.26
CA ASP A 209 -6.59 -9.57 3.69
C ASP A 209 -7.64 -9.85 2.60
N PRO A 210 -7.25 -10.37 1.43
CA PRO A 210 -8.20 -10.69 0.36
C PRO A 210 -9.02 -11.95 0.66
N GLY A 211 -8.75 -12.61 1.76
CA GLY A 211 -9.38 -13.84 2.25
C GLY A 211 -8.55 -15.11 1.98
N GLN A 212 -8.67 -16.08 2.86
CA GLN A 212 -7.85 -17.30 2.90
C GLN A 212 -7.83 -18.09 1.58
N LYS A 213 -8.95 -18.15 0.84
CA LYS A 213 -9.01 -18.85 -0.45
C LYS A 213 -8.16 -18.16 -1.52
N VAL A 214 -8.16 -16.83 -1.53
CA VAL A 214 -7.34 -16.03 -2.46
C VAL A 214 -5.86 -16.17 -2.11
N GLU A 215 -5.51 -16.12 -0.83
CA GLU A 215 -4.13 -16.35 -0.39
C GLU A 215 -3.62 -17.74 -0.79
N ALA A 216 -4.43 -18.80 -0.61
CA ALA A 216 -4.06 -20.15 -0.99
C ALA A 216 -3.86 -20.26 -2.51
N HIS A 217 -4.76 -19.64 -3.31
CA HIS A 217 -4.64 -19.56 -4.76
C HIS A 217 -3.34 -18.86 -5.18
N CYS A 218 -3.08 -17.66 -4.67
CA CYS A 218 -1.87 -16.89 -4.99
C CYS A 218 -0.58 -17.67 -4.69
N ARG A 219 -0.52 -18.37 -3.56
CA ARG A 219 0.63 -19.23 -3.19
C ARG A 219 0.79 -20.41 -4.15
N ALA A 220 -0.32 -21.03 -4.58
CA ALA A 220 -0.28 -22.13 -5.56
C ALA A 220 0.17 -21.63 -6.95
N VAL A 221 -0.30 -20.45 -7.38
CA VAL A 221 0.13 -19.80 -8.64
C VAL A 221 1.62 -19.45 -8.57
N ALA A 222 2.10 -18.89 -7.45
CA ALA A 222 3.51 -18.56 -7.28
C ALA A 222 4.42 -19.80 -7.33
N LYS A 223 3.99 -20.91 -6.72
CA LYS A 223 4.70 -22.19 -6.82
C LYS A 223 4.77 -22.67 -8.29
N LYS A 224 3.65 -22.59 -9.02
CA LYS A 224 3.61 -22.99 -10.42
C LYS A 224 4.46 -22.08 -11.30
N ALA A 225 4.47 -20.78 -11.05
CA ALA A 225 5.31 -19.82 -11.75
C ALA A 225 6.81 -20.12 -11.56
N ALA A 226 7.21 -20.44 -10.34
CA ALA A 226 8.58 -20.86 -10.03
C ALA A 226 8.96 -22.16 -10.77
N GLU A 227 8.08 -23.17 -10.77
CA GLU A 227 8.29 -24.44 -11.49
C GLU A 227 8.50 -24.23 -12.99
N ILE A 228 7.68 -23.37 -13.62
CA ILE A 228 7.80 -23.06 -15.05
C ILE A 228 9.10 -22.28 -15.31
N ALA A 229 9.41 -21.28 -14.51
CA ALA A 229 10.62 -20.48 -14.67
C ALA A 229 11.90 -21.31 -14.51
N ASP A 230 11.93 -22.23 -13.52
CA ASP A 230 13.08 -23.11 -13.27
C ASP A 230 13.28 -24.16 -14.39
N ALA A 231 12.23 -24.52 -15.13
CA ALA A 231 12.30 -25.46 -16.26
C ALA A 231 12.69 -24.79 -17.59
N LEU A 232 12.44 -23.48 -17.73
CA LEU A 232 12.69 -22.78 -18.98
C LEU A 232 14.17 -22.48 -19.19
N PRO A 233 14.74 -22.75 -20.40
CA PRO A 233 16.13 -22.45 -20.73
C PRO A 233 16.35 -20.98 -21.14
N ILE A 234 15.62 -20.04 -20.51
CA ILE A 234 15.72 -18.61 -20.78
C ILE A 234 15.94 -17.86 -19.46
N SER A 235 16.52 -16.66 -19.53
CA SER A 235 16.71 -15.81 -18.35
C SER A 235 15.42 -15.06 -18.03
N LEU A 236 14.91 -15.26 -16.81
CA LEU A 236 13.76 -14.56 -16.25
C LEU A 236 14.15 -13.95 -14.90
N ASP A 237 13.57 -12.80 -14.56
CA ASP A 237 13.63 -12.31 -13.19
C ASP A 237 12.67 -13.13 -12.31
N ARG A 238 13.18 -14.27 -11.83
CA ARG A 238 12.44 -15.21 -10.99
C ARG A 238 11.88 -14.56 -9.72
N ASN A 239 12.62 -13.61 -9.13
CA ASN A 239 12.18 -12.95 -7.91
C ASN A 239 10.94 -12.08 -8.19
N ALA A 240 11.02 -11.21 -9.19
CA ALA A 240 9.89 -10.35 -9.57
C ALA A 240 8.67 -11.19 -9.99
N LEU A 241 8.87 -12.27 -10.76
CA LEU A 241 7.81 -13.18 -11.17
C LEU A 241 7.11 -13.84 -9.98
N VAL A 242 7.85 -14.40 -9.03
CA VAL A 242 7.28 -15.09 -7.86
C VAL A 242 6.56 -14.09 -6.96
N CYS A 243 7.13 -12.90 -6.74
CA CYS A 243 6.51 -11.85 -5.94
C CYS A 243 5.21 -11.34 -6.60
N ALA A 244 5.23 -11.08 -7.90
CA ALA A 244 4.03 -10.71 -8.65
C ALA A 244 2.96 -11.82 -8.62
N ALA A 245 3.37 -13.09 -8.70
CA ALA A 245 2.45 -14.23 -8.60
C ALA A 245 1.80 -14.36 -7.20
N ILE A 246 2.54 -14.05 -6.13
CA ILE A 246 1.97 -13.97 -4.77
C ILE A 246 0.93 -12.85 -4.67
N LEU A 247 1.13 -11.74 -5.38
CA LEU A 247 0.34 -10.52 -5.24
C LEU A 247 -0.68 -10.29 -6.36
N HIS A 248 -0.77 -11.17 -7.38
CA HIS A 248 -1.57 -10.90 -8.59
C HIS A 248 -3.05 -10.65 -8.32
N ASP A 249 -3.59 -11.30 -7.29
CA ASP A 249 -4.99 -11.17 -6.84
C ASP A 249 -5.12 -10.38 -5.51
N VAL A 250 -4.13 -9.56 -5.14
CA VAL A 250 -4.12 -8.79 -3.88
C VAL A 250 -5.36 -7.89 -3.70
N ALA A 251 -5.92 -7.40 -4.80
CA ALA A 251 -7.13 -6.57 -4.83
C ALA A 251 -8.37 -7.36 -5.29
N ARG A 252 -8.45 -8.67 -5.04
CA ARG A 252 -9.49 -9.57 -5.57
C ARG A 252 -10.92 -9.14 -5.24
N THR A 253 -11.13 -8.40 -4.19
CA THR A 253 -12.45 -7.87 -3.80
C THR A 253 -12.88 -6.66 -4.63
N GLU A 254 -11.95 -6.03 -5.35
CA GLU A 254 -12.20 -4.83 -6.14
C GLU A 254 -12.67 -5.16 -7.57
N ARG A 255 -13.46 -4.25 -8.15
CA ARG A 255 -13.75 -4.30 -9.59
C ARG A 255 -12.45 -4.04 -10.35
N ASN A 256 -12.21 -4.80 -11.43
CA ASN A 256 -10.98 -4.71 -12.21
C ASN A 256 -9.71 -4.94 -11.36
N HIS A 257 -9.76 -5.92 -10.46
CA HIS A 257 -8.75 -6.18 -9.45
C HIS A 257 -7.31 -6.23 -10.00
N ALA A 258 -7.09 -6.66 -11.25
CA ALA A 258 -5.77 -6.64 -11.88
C ALA A 258 -5.21 -5.20 -11.99
N SER A 259 -6.02 -4.25 -12.48
CA SER A 259 -5.63 -2.84 -12.57
C SER A 259 -5.49 -2.22 -11.19
N VAL A 260 -6.44 -2.47 -10.29
CA VAL A 260 -6.41 -1.92 -8.92
C VAL A 260 -5.22 -2.46 -8.13
N GLY A 261 -4.94 -3.77 -8.21
CA GLY A 261 -3.77 -4.37 -7.58
C GLY A 261 -2.46 -3.81 -8.11
N ALA A 262 -2.37 -3.59 -9.43
CA ALA A 262 -1.23 -2.93 -10.04
C ALA A 262 -1.06 -1.47 -9.56
N GLU A 263 -2.13 -0.70 -9.47
CA GLU A 263 -2.11 0.67 -8.93
C GLU A 263 -1.67 0.71 -7.45
N TRP A 264 -2.10 -0.27 -6.64
CA TRP A 264 -1.62 -0.39 -5.26
C TRP A 264 -0.11 -0.63 -5.22
N MET A 265 0.40 -1.55 -6.06
CA MET A 265 1.84 -1.83 -6.14
C MET A 265 2.64 -0.63 -6.63
N GLU A 266 2.16 0.11 -7.63
CA GLU A 266 2.77 1.37 -8.07
C GLU A 266 2.80 2.42 -6.94
N THR A 267 1.68 2.57 -6.22
CA THR A 267 1.56 3.52 -5.11
C THR A 267 2.58 3.26 -4.00
N ILE A 268 2.90 1.99 -3.74
CA ILE A 268 3.89 1.59 -2.75
C ILE A 268 5.31 1.41 -3.32
N GLY A 269 5.51 1.71 -4.62
CA GLY A 269 6.83 1.83 -5.25
C GLY A 269 7.35 0.60 -5.99
N TYR A 270 6.55 -0.44 -6.20
CA TYR A 270 6.96 -1.69 -6.88
C TYR A 270 6.41 -1.77 -8.31
N ALA A 271 6.90 -0.87 -9.17
CA ALA A 271 6.42 -0.73 -10.55
C ALA A 271 6.63 -1.99 -11.41
N LYS A 272 7.67 -2.78 -11.15
CA LYS A 272 7.96 -4.01 -11.91
C LYS A 272 6.90 -5.08 -11.64
N GLU A 273 6.59 -5.33 -10.37
CA GLU A 273 5.55 -6.27 -9.97
C GLU A 273 4.17 -5.77 -10.41
N ALA A 274 3.92 -4.45 -10.34
CA ALA A 274 2.69 -3.82 -10.82
C ALA A 274 2.42 -4.12 -12.29
N GLU A 275 3.44 -4.01 -13.14
CA GLU A 275 3.34 -4.29 -14.58
C GLU A 275 2.96 -5.75 -14.86
N LEU A 276 3.56 -6.70 -14.14
CA LEU A 276 3.23 -8.12 -14.27
C LEU A 276 1.79 -8.41 -13.81
N ILE A 277 1.38 -7.80 -12.69
CA ILE A 277 0.03 -7.96 -12.13
C ILE A 277 -1.02 -7.40 -13.09
N ARG A 278 -0.77 -6.26 -13.74
CA ARG A 278 -1.69 -5.63 -14.69
C ARG A 278 -2.10 -6.56 -15.82
N GLN A 279 -1.15 -7.37 -16.30
CA GLN A 279 -1.28 -8.22 -17.48
C GLN A 279 -1.76 -9.65 -17.17
N HIS A 280 -1.98 -10.06 -15.92
CA HIS A 280 -2.24 -11.47 -15.60
C HIS A 280 -3.56 -12.03 -16.16
N HIS A 281 -4.48 -11.17 -16.59
CA HIS A 281 -5.72 -11.56 -17.28
C HIS A 281 -5.64 -11.39 -18.80
N ASP A 282 -5.05 -10.30 -19.26
CA ASP A 282 -4.95 -9.93 -20.67
C ASP A 282 -3.50 -9.55 -20.97
N LEU A 283 -2.78 -10.52 -21.55
CA LEU A 283 -1.38 -10.36 -21.88
C LEU A 283 -1.23 -9.44 -23.10
N GLU A 284 -0.37 -8.44 -23.01
CA GLU A 284 -0.12 -7.44 -24.06
C GLU A 284 0.95 -7.88 -25.07
N THR A 285 1.72 -8.92 -24.75
CA THR A 285 2.83 -9.41 -25.58
C THR A 285 2.70 -10.90 -25.86
N GLU A 286 3.22 -11.34 -27.03
CA GLU A 286 3.42 -12.75 -27.36
C GLU A 286 4.80 -13.25 -26.93
N ALA A 287 5.64 -12.39 -26.33
CA ALA A 287 6.94 -12.81 -25.82
C ALA A 287 6.77 -13.84 -24.69
N LEU A 288 7.75 -14.73 -24.55
CA LEU A 288 7.79 -15.63 -23.39
C LEU A 288 8.67 -14.96 -22.32
N ASP A 289 8.06 -14.14 -21.52
CA ASP A 289 8.64 -13.36 -20.42
C ASP A 289 7.95 -13.67 -19.10
N GLU A 290 8.25 -12.90 -18.06
CA GLU A 290 7.66 -13.04 -16.72
C GLU A 290 6.15 -12.87 -16.74
N ALA A 291 5.60 -11.96 -17.55
CA ALA A 291 4.16 -11.74 -17.66
C ALA A 291 3.46 -12.95 -18.31
N ALA A 292 4.06 -13.53 -19.33
CA ALA A 292 3.54 -14.76 -19.98
C ALA A 292 3.57 -15.96 -19.03
N VAL A 293 4.63 -16.09 -18.22
CA VAL A 293 4.74 -17.18 -17.22
C VAL A 293 3.71 -16.97 -16.09
N LEU A 294 3.52 -15.75 -15.58
CA LEU A 294 2.49 -15.45 -14.60
C LEU A 294 1.10 -15.77 -15.14
N TYR A 295 0.79 -15.27 -16.36
CA TYR A 295 -0.48 -15.54 -17.05
C TYR A 295 -0.77 -17.05 -17.15
N LEU A 296 0.21 -17.84 -17.61
CA LEU A 296 0.06 -19.30 -17.72
C LEU A 296 -0.12 -19.96 -16.35
N SER A 297 0.63 -19.54 -15.36
CA SER A 297 0.60 -20.13 -14.02
C SER A 297 -0.77 -19.98 -13.39
N ASP A 298 -1.40 -18.81 -13.52
CA ASP A 298 -2.77 -18.60 -13.07
C ASP A 298 -3.78 -19.52 -13.78
N LYS A 299 -3.59 -19.75 -15.10
CA LYS A 299 -4.49 -20.65 -15.86
C LYS A 299 -4.26 -22.14 -15.55
N CYS A 300 -3.15 -22.50 -14.90
CA CYS A 300 -2.85 -23.87 -14.46
C CYS A 300 -3.36 -24.17 -13.04
N ILE A 301 -3.95 -23.21 -12.35
CA ILE A 301 -4.44 -23.36 -10.98
C ILE A 301 -5.93 -23.01 -10.93
N GLN A 302 -6.73 -23.86 -10.31
CA GLN A 302 -8.12 -23.57 -9.95
C GLN A 302 -8.27 -23.71 -8.45
N GLU A 303 -8.76 -22.65 -7.81
CA GLU A 303 -8.68 -22.52 -6.35
C GLU A 303 -7.21 -22.62 -5.90
N ASP A 304 -6.79 -23.70 -5.26
CA ASP A 304 -5.41 -23.99 -4.84
C ASP A 304 -4.82 -25.24 -5.51
N ARG A 305 -5.50 -25.81 -6.53
CA ARG A 305 -5.16 -27.10 -7.12
C ARG A 305 -4.72 -26.97 -8.59
N PRO A 306 -3.74 -27.77 -9.02
CA PRO A 306 -3.39 -27.85 -10.43
C PRO A 306 -4.56 -28.34 -11.30
N ILE A 307 -4.73 -27.71 -12.43
CA ILE A 307 -5.73 -28.05 -13.44
C ILE A 307 -5.09 -27.90 -14.84
N SER A 308 -5.55 -28.67 -15.83
CA SER A 308 -5.11 -28.45 -17.21
C SER A 308 -5.71 -27.14 -17.77
N ILE A 309 -4.99 -26.52 -18.70
CA ILE A 309 -5.48 -25.30 -19.37
C ILE A 309 -6.83 -25.59 -20.05
N LYS A 310 -7.01 -26.76 -20.64
CA LYS A 310 -8.27 -27.16 -21.27
C LYS A 310 -9.42 -27.15 -20.28
N GLU A 311 -9.30 -27.88 -19.18
CA GLU A 311 -10.34 -27.97 -18.13
C GLU A 311 -10.63 -26.60 -17.50
N ARG A 312 -9.58 -25.77 -17.28
CA ARG A 312 -9.72 -24.40 -16.75
C ARG A 312 -10.63 -23.55 -17.63
N PHE A 313 -10.42 -23.59 -18.95
CA PHE A 313 -11.22 -22.81 -19.90
C PHE A 313 -12.61 -23.43 -20.13
N GLU A 314 -12.74 -24.76 -20.14
CA GLU A 314 -14.05 -25.41 -20.21
C GLU A 314 -14.94 -25.04 -19.00
N SER A 315 -14.38 -25.01 -17.80
CA SER A 315 -15.12 -24.64 -16.58
C SER A 315 -15.56 -23.17 -16.57
N SER A 316 -14.77 -22.27 -17.17
CA SER A 316 -15.08 -20.83 -17.21
C SER A 316 -15.98 -20.42 -18.39
N ALA A 317 -16.09 -21.24 -19.42
CA ALA A 317 -16.90 -20.94 -20.61
C ALA A 317 -18.38 -20.67 -20.30
N ALA A 318 -18.94 -21.37 -19.31
CA ALA A 318 -20.34 -21.21 -18.89
C ALA A 318 -20.66 -19.80 -18.33
N HIS A 319 -19.65 -19.05 -17.87
CA HIS A 319 -19.79 -17.70 -17.35
C HIS A 319 -19.73 -16.61 -18.42
N CYS A 320 -19.35 -16.96 -19.68
CA CYS A 320 -19.26 -16.04 -20.79
C CYS A 320 -20.61 -15.94 -21.50
N ILE A 321 -21.42 -14.94 -21.12
CA ILE A 321 -22.80 -14.81 -21.61
C ILE A 321 -22.85 -14.00 -22.92
N THR A 322 -22.11 -12.87 -23.03
CA THR A 322 -22.13 -12.00 -24.22
C THR A 322 -21.23 -12.51 -25.34
N ALA A 323 -21.44 -12.06 -26.58
CA ALA A 323 -20.60 -12.40 -27.71
C ALA A 323 -19.15 -11.92 -27.49
N GLU A 324 -18.99 -10.69 -27.00
CA GLU A 324 -17.67 -10.10 -26.71
C GLU A 324 -16.92 -10.90 -25.64
N ALA A 325 -17.63 -11.36 -24.58
CA ALA A 325 -17.05 -12.19 -23.53
C ALA A 325 -16.60 -13.56 -24.07
N LYS A 326 -17.39 -14.18 -24.97
CA LYS A 326 -17.03 -15.44 -25.63
C LYS A 326 -15.82 -15.27 -26.53
N ASP A 327 -15.75 -14.20 -27.30
CA ASP A 327 -14.64 -13.91 -28.19
C ASP A 327 -13.34 -13.63 -27.38
N ALA A 328 -13.43 -12.85 -26.30
CA ALA A 328 -12.31 -12.62 -25.42
C ALA A 328 -11.82 -13.92 -24.76
N HIS A 329 -12.75 -14.76 -24.29
CA HIS A 329 -12.43 -16.08 -23.71
C HIS A 329 -11.73 -16.99 -24.73
N ALA A 330 -12.22 -17.04 -25.97
CA ALA A 330 -11.61 -17.84 -27.03
C ALA A 330 -10.20 -17.36 -27.38
N ARG A 331 -9.98 -16.04 -27.48
CA ARG A 331 -8.63 -15.47 -27.68
C ARG A 331 -7.67 -15.83 -26.55
N ARG A 332 -8.10 -15.66 -25.29
CA ARG A 332 -7.29 -16.04 -24.11
C ARG A 332 -6.95 -17.53 -24.10
N TYR A 333 -7.89 -18.40 -24.47
CA TYR A 333 -7.63 -19.82 -24.58
C TYR A 333 -6.62 -20.16 -25.66
N ALA A 334 -6.77 -19.58 -26.87
CA ALA A 334 -5.83 -19.77 -27.96
C ALA A 334 -4.40 -19.33 -27.58
N LEU A 335 -4.27 -18.17 -26.94
CA LEU A 335 -2.99 -17.65 -26.44
C LEU A 335 -2.38 -18.59 -25.39
N ALA A 336 -3.17 -19.02 -24.40
CA ALA A 336 -2.70 -19.92 -23.35
C ALA A 336 -2.19 -21.26 -23.94
N LYS A 337 -2.89 -21.81 -24.94
CA LYS A 337 -2.47 -23.03 -25.64
C LYS A 337 -1.18 -22.82 -26.46
N ALA A 338 -1.04 -21.70 -27.15
CA ALA A 338 0.18 -21.37 -27.91
C ALA A 338 1.38 -21.25 -26.97
N LEU A 339 1.23 -20.53 -25.86
CA LEU A 339 2.27 -20.38 -24.84
C LEU A 339 2.61 -21.71 -24.15
N GLN A 340 1.60 -22.54 -23.81
CA GLN A 340 1.81 -23.90 -23.29
C GLN A 340 2.68 -24.74 -24.24
N THR A 341 2.33 -24.75 -25.50
CA THR A 341 3.09 -25.49 -26.52
C THR A 341 4.53 -25.01 -26.61
N ARG A 342 4.72 -23.67 -26.59
CA ARG A 342 6.06 -23.07 -26.66
C ARG A 342 6.90 -23.40 -25.40
N VAL A 343 6.33 -23.31 -24.20
CA VAL A 343 7.01 -23.71 -22.94
C VAL A 343 7.41 -25.17 -22.99
N ASN A 344 6.48 -26.09 -23.28
CA ASN A 344 6.76 -27.51 -23.30
C ASN A 344 7.79 -27.90 -24.37
N THR A 345 7.78 -27.23 -25.52
CA THR A 345 8.77 -27.44 -26.60
C THR A 345 10.17 -27.00 -26.15
N LEU A 346 10.29 -25.83 -25.53
CA LEU A 346 11.59 -25.32 -25.05
C LEU A 346 12.15 -26.18 -23.92
N CYS A 347 11.31 -26.69 -23.03
CA CYS A 347 11.72 -27.58 -21.94
C CYS A 347 12.01 -29.01 -22.39
N GLY A 348 11.58 -29.43 -23.60
CA GLY A 348 11.74 -30.81 -24.13
C GLY A 348 10.84 -31.83 -23.41
N HIS A 349 9.97 -31.42 -22.51
CA HIS A 349 9.00 -32.28 -21.80
C HIS A 349 7.80 -31.46 -21.34
N PRO A 350 6.65 -32.09 -21.01
CA PRO A 350 5.50 -31.38 -20.50
C PRO A 350 5.74 -30.81 -19.11
N VAL A 351 5.82 -29.49 -18.99
CA VAL A 351 5.84 -28.73 -17.71
C VAL A 351 4.43 -28.23 -17.36
N ILE A 352 3.65 -27.99 -18.40
CA ILE A 352 2.25 -27.53 -18.30
C ILE A 352 1.35 -28.58 -18.95
N LEU A 353 0.34 -29.05 -18.22
CA LEU A 353 -0.63 -30.07 -18.66
C LEU A 353 -1.79 -29.48 -19.46
#